data_e2fe3e69759f134b158eecef18e7c50f
#
_entry.id   e2fe3e69759f134b158eecef18e7c50f
#
_cell.length_a   1.000
_cell.length_b   1.000
_cell.length_c   1.000
_cell.angle_alpha   90.00
_cell.angle_beta   90.00
_cell.angle_gamma   90.00
#
_symmetry.space_group_name_H-M   'P 1'
#
loop_
_entity.id
_entity.type
_entity.pdbx_description
1 polymer ?
#
loop_
_entity_poly.entity_id
_entity_poly.type
_entity_poly.pdbx_seq_one_letter_code
_entity_poly.pdbx_strand_id
1 'polypeptide(L)'
;MCGIVGAVAQRNIVPVLIEGLRRLEYRGYDSCGVAVLGARGPSRARSVARVADLDAQVREGHLEGVTGIAHTRWATHGAPVTDNAHPIFSRDALALVHNGIIENYETLREMLRGKGYEFVSQTDTEVIAHLIHSLYRGDLFAAVHEAIAQLHGAYAIAVLHKDQPHTVVGARQGSPLVVGLGDGENFLASDALALAGSTERFIFLEEGDVCELSLDGVRIADRQGEIAQREVRQVAAYGGAVELGPYRHFMQKEIFEQPRAITDTIPQADAFDASIFGEGARQMFADIDSLLILACGTSYYSGLTAKYWLESVAKIPTQVEIASEYRYRESVPNPKSLVVVISQSGETADTLAALKHAQELGHQHTLAICNVGTSAMVRQTELSFLTHAGREIGVASTKAFTTQLVALFTLAATLAKLRGRLSDEQEASYLKQLRHLPAALNSVLALEPQIIAWSEEFSRKEHALFLGRGMHYPIALEGALKLKEISYIHAEAYPAGELKHGPLALVTEAMPVVTVAPNDALLEKLKSNIQEVRARGGELYVFADADTKIVNGEGLHVIRMPEHYGLLSPILHVVPLQLLAYHTACARGTDVDKPRNLAKSVTVE
;
A
#
# COMPACT_ATOMS: atom_id res chain seq x y z
N MET A 1 7.40 6.53 0.65
CA MET A 1 8.34 5.41 0.42
C MET A 1 9.33 5.71 -0.67
N CYS A 2 10.52 5.10 -0.59
CA CYS A 2 11.60 5.32 -1.54
C CYS A 2 11.49 4.38 -2.76
N GLY A 3 12.12 4.78 -3.88
CA GLY A 3 12.26 3.97 -5.08
C GLY A 3 13.73 3.89 -5.51
N ILE A 4 14.20 2.69 -5.83
CA ILE A 4 15.55 2.44 -6.34
C ILE A 4 15.48 1.99 -7.79
N VAL A 5 16.39 2.51 -8.62
CA VAL A 5 16.69 2.01 -9.96
C VAL A 5 18.20 1.99 -10.13
N GLY A 6 18.74 0.88 -10.61
CA GLY A 6 20.16 0.72 -10.97
C GLY A 6 20.30 0.08 -12.35
N ALA A 7 21.38 0.36 -13.05
CA ALA A 7 21.62 -0.23 -14.36
C ALA A 7 23.12 -0.31 -14.68
N VAL A 8 23.48 -1.38 -15.42
CA VAL A 8 24.77 -1.57 -16.09
C VAL A 8 24.48 -1.90 -17.55
N ALA A 9 25.03 -1.14 -18.49
CA ALA A 9 24.77 -1.31 -19.92
C ALA A 9 25.99 -0.86 -20.76
N GLN A 10 25.91 -1.04 -22.09
CA GLN A 10 26.87 -0.47 -23.03
C GLN A 10 26.42 0.88 -23.60
N ARG A 11 25.16 1.27 -23.33
CA ARG A 11 24.56 2.53 -23.77
C ARG A 11 24.40 3.51 -22.60
N ASN A 12 24.11 4.76 -22.90
CA ASN A 12 23.74 5.71 -21.85
C ASN A 12 22.46 5.25 -21.14
N ILE A 13 22.56 5.00 -19.81
CA ILE A 13 21.46 4.46 -19.00
C ILE A 13 20.64 5.55 -18.30
N VAL A 14 21.06 6.80 -18.35
CA VAL A 14 20.36 7.90 -17.65
C VAL A 14 18.89 7.98 -18.03
N PRO A 15 18.47 7.85 -19.30
CA PRO A 15 17.06 7.82 -19.66
C PRO A 15 16.26 6.69 -18.97
N VAL A 16 16.87 5.49 -18.83
CA VAL A 16 16.24 4.35 -18.14
C VAL A 16 16.07 4.64 -16.66
N LEU A 17 17.11 5.21 -16.02
CA LEU A 17 17.07 5.57 -14.61
C LEU A 17 15.97 6.61 -14.32
N ILE A 18 15.92 7.69 -15.11
CA ILE A 18 14.93 8.76 -14.94
C ILE A 18 13.51 8.23 -15.19
N GLU A 19 13.31 7.44 -16.24
CA GLU A 19 11.98 6.86 -16.53
C GLU A 19 11.55 5.89 -15.43
N GLY A 20 12.47 5.07 -14.92
CA GLY A 20 12.21 4.20 -13.77
C GLY A 20 11.80 4.99 -12.52
N LEU A 21 12.48 6.11 -12.25
CA LEU A 21 12.08 7.00 -11.14
C LEU A 21 10.69 7.60 -11.35
N ARG A 22 10.32 8.01 -12.57
CA ARG A 22 8.97 8.52 -12.88
C ARG A 22 7.90 7.49 -12.54
N ARG A 23 8.17 6.23 -12.85
CA ARG A 23 7.25 5.13 -12.54
C ARG A 23 7.17 4.82 -11.06
N LEU A 24 8.18 5.17 -10.26
CA LEU A 24 8.23 4.99 -8.81
C LEU A 24 7.87 6.25 -8.03
N GLU A 25 7.70 7.41 -8.66
CA GLU A 25 7.47 8.70 -7.99
C GLU A 25 6.23 8.69 -7.08
N TYR A 26 5.21 7.89 -7.41
CA TYR A 26 4.03 7.74 -6.55
C TYR A 26 4.34 7.14 -5.18
N ARG A 27 5.53 6.49 -5.03
CA ARG A 27 5.97 5.91 -3.76
C ARG A 27 6.68 6.91 -2.85
N GLY A 28 7.42 7.88 -3.40
CA GLY A 28 8.17 8.87 -2.63
C GLY A 28 8.55 10.05 -3.50
N TYR A 29 8.41 11.24 -3.00
CA TYR A 29 8.53 12.49 -3.77
C TYR A 29 9.10 13.66 -2.97
N ASP A 30 9.74 13.42 -1.81
CA ASP A 30 10.36 14.48 -1.01
C ASP A 30 11.67 14.96 -1.62
N SER A 31 12.39 14.06 -2.25
CA SER A 31 13.58 14.36 -3.05
C SER A 31 13.88 13.21 -4.01
N CYS A 32 14.68 13.48 -5.02
CA CYS A 32 15.15 12.47 -5.97
C CYS A 32 16.57 12.79 -6.42
N GLY A 33 17.24 11.77 -7.00
CA GLY A 33 18.56 11.97 -7.56
C GLY A 33 19.09 10.76 -8.31
N VAL A 34 20.13 10.98 -9.05
CA VAL A 34 20.83 10.02 -9.90
C VAL A 34 22.34 10.18 -9.75
N ALA A 35 23.05 9.08 -9.72
CA ALA A 35 24.51 9.04 -9.86
C ALA A 35 24.90 8.09 -10.97
N VAL A 36 25.88 8.48 -11.76
CA VAL A 36 26.44 7.68 -12.85
C VAL A 36 27.96 7.67 -12.78
N LEU A 37 28.54 6.60 -13.30
CA LEU A 37 29.99 6.52 -13.53
C LEU A 37 30.29 6.96 -14.97
N GLY A 38 31.01 8.07 -15.07
CA GLY A 38 31.56 8.58 -16.32
C GLY A 38 33.08 8.44 -16.37
N ALA A 39 33.68 8.88 -17.45
CA ALA A 39 35.13 8.79 -17.65
C ALA A 39 35.98 9.54 -16.59
N ARG A 40 35.37 10.50 -15.86
CA ARG A 40 36.02 11.31 -14.82
C ARG A 40 35.67 10.87 -13.39
N GLY A 41 35.03 9.70 -13.21
CA GLY A 41 34.55 9.18 -11.94
C GLY A 41 33.04 9.40 -11.73
N PRO A 42 32.54 9.19 -10.51
CA PRO A 42 31.13 9.31 -10.20
C PRO A 42 30.66 10.77 -10.27
N SER A 43 29.54 10.99 -10.94
CA SER A 43 28.85 12.28 -11.05
C SER A 43 27.40 12.10 -10.60
N ARG A 44 26.81 13.14 -9.96
CA ARG A 44 25.42 13.07 -9.49
C ARG A 44 24.64 14.35 -9.74
N ALA A 45 23.33 14.21 -9.87
CA ALA A 45 22.33 15.28 -9.77
C ALA A 45 21.31 14.92 -8.69
N ARG A 46 20.87 15.91 -7.89
CA ARG A 46 19.90 15.74 -6.80
C ARG A 46 18.92 16.90 -6.78
N SER A 47 17.65 16.63 -6.49
CA SER A 47 16.59 17.63 -6.39
C SER A 47 15.70 17.35 -5.18
N VAL A 48 15.23 18.40 -4.51
CA VAL A 48 14.17 18.36 -3.49
C VAL A 48 12.78 18.63 -4.10
N ALA A 49 12.68 18.51 -5.41
CA ALA A 49 11.47 18.62 -6.19
C ALA A 49 11.15 17.29 -6.89
N ARG A 50 10.23 17.32 -7.85
CA ARG A 50 9.77 16.14 -8.58
C ARG A 50 10.82 15.60 -9.57
N VAL A 51 10.63 14.36 -10.03
CA VAL A 51 11.52 13.73 -11.02
C VAL A 51 11.62 14.54 -12.31
N ALA A 52 10.57 15.30 -12.67
CA ALA A 52 10.61 16.20 -13.82
C ALA A 52 11.68 17.30 -13.69
N ASP A 53 11.87 17.85 -12.49
CA ASP A 53 12.90 18.85 -12.22
C ASP A 53 14.29 18.23 -12.23
N LEU A 54 14.44 17.00 -11.71
CA LEU A 54 15.68 16.23 -11.80
C LEU A 54 16.04 15.96 -13.27
N ASP A 55 15.07 15.57 -14.11
CA ASP A 55 15.29 15.35 -15.56
C ASP A 55 15.80 16.61 -16.26
N ALA A 56 15.24 17.78 -15.93
CA ALA A 56 15.73 19.05 -16.46
C ALA A 56 17.20 19.33 -16.06
N GLN A 57 17.54 19.16 -14.77
CA GLN A 57 18.92 19.31 -14.28
C GLN A 57 19.90 18.34 -14.96
N VAL A 58 19.49 17.09 -15.16
CA VAL A 58 20.29 16.05 -15.82
C VAL A 58 20.59 16.42 -17.27
N ARG A 59 19.59 16.94 -17.99
CA ARG A 59 19.76 17.38 -19.39
C ARG A 59 20.65 18.61 -19.50
N GLU A 60 20.42 19.62 -18.66
CA GLU A 60 21.24 20.83 -18.62
C GLU A 60 22.71 20.52 -18.25
N GLY A 61 22.91 19.62 -17.28
CA GLY A 61 24.23 19.17 -16.84
C GLY A 61 24.91 18.17 -17.76
N HIS A 62 24.26 17.73 -18.84
CA HIS A 62 24.74 16.68 -19.77
C HIS A 62 25.27 15.44 -19.02
N LEU A 63 24.50 14.98 -18.02
CA LEU A 63 24.86 13.81 -17.24
C LEU A 63 24.66 12.54 -18.06
N GLU A 64 25.74 11.82 -18.35
CA GLU A 64 25.75 10.58 -19.12
C GLU A 64 26.61 9.52 -18.45
N GLY A 65 26.24 8.26 -18.63
CA GLY A 65 26.98 7.11 -18.10
C GLY A 65 26.38 5.79 -18.53
N VAL A 66 27.18 4.73 -18.42
CA VAL A 66 26.79 3.36 -18.77
C VAL A 66 26.48 2.51 -17.53
N THR A 67 26.83 3.01 -16.35
CA THR A 67 26.56 2.41 -15.04
C THR A 67 26.04 3.50 -14.11
N GLY A 68 24.95 3.23 -13.41
CA GLY A 68 24.38 4.22 -12.52
C GLY A 68 23.30 3.70 -11.61
N ILE A 69 22.96 4.52 -10.60
CA ILE A 69 21.93 4.29 -9.62
C ILE A 69 21.09 5.56 -9.44
N ALA A 70 19.82 5.40 -9.19
CA ALA A 70 18.89 6.51 -9.02
C ALA A 70 17.87 6.20 -7.91
N HIS A 71 17.30 7.26 -7.33
CA HIS A 71 16.46 7.15 -6.14
C HIS A 71 15.38 8.22 -6.10
N THR A 72 14.18 7.83 -5.64
CA THR A 72 13.16 8.75 -5.11
C THR A 72 13.05 8.53 -3.61
N ARG A 73 13.12 9.61 -2.83
CA ARG A 73 13.17 9.55 -1.37
C ARG A 73 11.84 9.91 -0.74
N TRP A 74 11.50 9.13 0.26
CA TRP A 74 10.58 9.47 1.34
C TRP A 74 11.42 9.65 2.61
N ALA A 75 11.40 10.84 3.20
CA ALA A 75 12.26 11.16 4.33
C ALA A 75 11.84 10.41 5.60
N THR A 76 12.71 9.57 6.12
CA THR A 76 12.60 8.92 7.44
C THR A 76 13.59 9.57 8.44
N HIS A 77 14.85 9.76 8.03
CA HIS A 77 15.91 10.38 8.80
C HIS A 77 16.44 11.63 8.09
N GLY A 78 16.40 12.77 8.77
CA GLY A 78 16.83 14.05 8.23
C GLY A 78 15.79 14.74 7.33
N ALA A 79 15.82 16.08 7.35
CA ALA A 79 14.90 16.93 6.60
C ALA A 79 14.96 16.69 5.08
N PRO A 80 13.91 17.03 4.31
CA PRO A 80 13.93 16.99 2.84
C PRO A 80 14.76 18.16 2.26
N VAL A 81 16.08 18.08 2.42
CA VAL A 81 17.06 19.01 1.87
C VAL A 81 18.02 18.27 0.94
N THR A 82 18.72 19.01 0.07
CA THR A 82 19.59 18.42 -0.96
C THR A 82 20.69 17.54 -0.38
N ASP A 83 21.23 17.87 0.79
CA ASP A 83 22.31 17.09 1.41
C ASP A 83 21.84 15.71 1.90
N ASN A 84 20.56 15.59 2.22
CA ASN A 84 19.91 14.35 2.60
C ASN A 84 19.32 13.58 1.41
N ALA A 85 19.30 14.15 0.20
CA ALA A 85 18.82 13.48 -1.00
C ALA A 85 19.83 12.45 -1.50
N HIS A 86 19.34 11.26 -1.85
CA HIS A 86 20.18 10.21 -2.44
C HIS A 86 20.45 10.49 -3.94
N PRO A 87 21.51 9.95 -4.52
CA PRO A 87 22.58 9.10 -3.95
C PRO A 87 23.52 9.82 -2.99
N ILE A 88 23.91 9.13 -1.92
CA ILE A 88 24.92 9.58 -0.95
C ILE A 88 26.31 9.11 -1.41
N PHE A 89 27.31 9.98 -1.27
CA PHE A 89 28.68 9.68 -1.65
C PHE A 89 29.57 9.44 -0.42
N SER A 90 30.54 8.52 -0.57
CA SER A 90 31.65 8.35 0.37
C SER A 90 32.96 8.65 -0.33
N ARG A 91 33.67 9.72 0.14
CA ARG A 91 35.00 10.15 -0.35
C ARG A 91 35.11 10.22 -1.89
N ASP A 92 34.06 10.65 -2.57
CA ASP A 92 33.99 10.76 -4.04
C ASP A 92 34.41 9.48 -4.79
N ALA A 93 34.36 8.33 -4.12
CA ALA A 93 34.74 7.04 -4.67
C ALA A 93 33.55 6.08 -4.80
N LEU A 94 32.63 6.14 -3.86
CA LEU A 94 31.47 5.26 -3.76
C LEU A 94 30.19 6.08 -3.74
N ALA A 95 29.17 5.62 -4.47
CA ALA A 95 27.81 6.16 -4.41
C ALA A 95 26.83 5.06 -3.97
N LEU A 96 25.86 5.45 -3.14
CA LEU A 96 24.89 4.53 -2.57
C LEU A 96 23.49 5.15 -2.51
N VAL A 97 22.48 4.34 -2.78
CA VAL A 97 21.07 4.62 -2.53
C VAL A 97 20.50 3.56 -1.60
N HIS A 98 19.52 3.93 -0.78
CA HIS A 98 18.98 3.10 0.29
C HIS A 98 17.49 3.31 0.47
N ASN A 99 16.73 2.21 0.53
CA ASN A 99 15.37 2.12 1.03
C ASN A 99 15.40 1.36 2.34
N GLY A 100 14.94 1.94 3.43
CA GLY A 100 14.92 1.27 4.72
C GLY A 100 15.30 2.18 5.88
N ILE A 101 15.53 1.57 7.02
CA ILE A 101 15.99 2.21 8.25
C ILE A 101 17.05 1.33 8.90
N ILE A 102 18.19 1.90 9.24
CA ILE A 102 19.27 1.22 9.98
C ILE A 102 19.21 1.63 11.45
N GLU A 103 18.76 0.71 12.28
CA GLU A 103 18.50 0.96 13.70
C GLU A 103 19.78 1.25 14.51
N ASN A 104 20.89 0.59 14.18
CA ASN A 104 22.18 0.78 14.87
C ASN A 104 23.08 1.85 14.23
N TYR A 105 22.50 2.77 13.44
CA TYR A 105 23.26 3.76 12.68
C TYR A 105 24.11 4.71 13.57
N GLU A 106 23.65 5.04 14.77
CA GLU A 106 24.40 5.94 15.68
C GLU A 106 25.71 5.32 16.14
N THR A 107 25.65 4.05 16.57
CA THR A 107 26.86 3.31 16.99
C THR A 107 27.87 3.18 15.85
N LEU A 108 27.39 2.85 14.64
CA LEU A 108 28.25 2.76 13.45
C LEU A 108 28.81 4.13 13.05
N ARG A 109 28.03 5.21 13.19
CA ARG A 109 28.45 6.58 12.91
C ARG A 109 29.63 7.00 13.82
N GLU A 110 29.53 6.71 15.11
CA GLU A 110 30.64 7.02 16.06
C GLU A 110 31.90 6.23 15.72
N MET A 111 31.80 4.95 15.44
CA MET A 111 32.92 4.11 15.00
C MET A 111 33.58 4.68 13.73
N LEU A 112 32.78 5.09 12.73
CA LEU A 112 33.30 5.63 11.48
C LEU A 112 33.92 7.02 11.65
N ARG A 113 33.39 7.86 12.52
CA ARG A 113 34.04 9.13 12.92
C ARG A 113 35.42 8.87 13.52
N GLY A 114 35.56 7.84 14.36
CA GLY A 114 36.84 7.39 14.89
C GLY A 114 37.85 6.93 13.81
N LYS A 115 37.36 6.50 12.64
CA LYS A 115 38.16 6.16 11.45
C LYS A 115 38.39 7.35 10.51
N GLY A 116 38.01 8.58 10.90
CA GLY A 116 38.22 9.81 10.13
C GLY A 116 37.21 10.00 8.97
N TYR A 117 35.98 9.49 9.11
CA TYR A 117 34.89 9.81 8.20
C TYR A 117 34.14 11.04 8.69
N GLU A 118 33.91 11.98 7.79
CA GLU A 118 33.07 13.16 8.01
C GLU A 118 31.68 12.93 7.49
N PHE A 119 30.65 13.30 8.25
CA PHE A 119 29.24 13.14 7.90
C PHE A 119 28.65 14.50 7.52
N VAL A 120 28.11 14.59 6.32
CA VAL A 120 27.48 15.78 5.75
C VAL A 120 25.96 15.71 5.87
N SER A 121 25.39 14.51 5.72
CA SER A 121 23.95 14.30 5.81
C SER A 121 23.51 13.91 7.23
N GLN A 122 22.20 14.06 7.45
CA GLN A 122 21.53 13.60 8.67
C GLN A 122 21.02 12.15 8.52
N THR A 123 21.29 11.49 7.38
CA THR A 123 20.71 10.19 7.06
C THR A 123 21.51 9.03 7.69
N ASP A 124 20.81 7.95 7.97
CA ASP A 124 21.38 6.65 8.29
C ASP A 124 22.11 6.04 7.07
N THR A 125 21.69 6.41 5.88
CA THR A 125 22.28 5.98 4.59
C THR A 125 23.75 6.32 4.45
N GLU A 126 24.18 7.50 4.95
CA GLU A 126 25.59 7.91 4.87
C GLU A 126 26.49 6.99 5.72
N VAL A 127 25.94 6.43 6.79
CA VAL A 127 26.63 5.42 7.60
C VAL A 127 26.90 4.16 6.77
N ILE A 128 25.92 3.68 5.98
CA ILE A 128 26.13 2.51 5.11
C ILE A 128 27.20 2.82 4.05
N ALA A 129 27.14 3.99 3.42
CA ALA A 129 28.10 4.38 2.38
C ALA A 129 29.53 4.41 2.93
N HIS A 130 29.72 5.00 4.11
CA HIS A 130 31.04 5.06 4.76
C HIS A 130 31.50 3.69 5.28
N LEU A 131 30.59 2.86 5.78
CA LEU A 131 30.91 1.51 6.23
C LEU A 131 31.44 0.66 5.07
N ILE A 132 30.70 0.58 3.95
CA ILE A 132 31.12 -0.16 2.76
C ILE A 132 32.47 0.37 2.24
N HIS A 133 32.62 1.70 2.14
CA HIS A 133 33.89 2.30 1.73
C HIS A 133 35.04 1.92 2.67
N SER A 134 34.80 1.84 3.98
CA SER A 134 35.84 1.47 4.97
C SER A 134 36.29 0.01 4.85
N LEU A 135 35.46 -0.84 4.29
CA LEU A 135 35.67 -2.29 4.08
C LEU A 135 36.18 -2.62 2.67
N TYR A 136 36.09 -1.64 1.75
CA TYR A 136 36.49 -1.85 0.36
C TYR A 136 38.01 -2.12 0.24
N ARG A 137 38.35 -3.25 -0.42
CA ARG A 137 39.71 -3.70 -0.69
C ARG A 137 39.90 -4.15 -2.14
N GLY A 138 39.19 -3.51 -3.08
CA GLY A 138 39.25 -3.83 -4.49
C GLY A 138 38.12 -4.73 -5.00
N ASP A 139 37.25 -5.23 -4.11
CA ASP A 139 36.05 -6.01 -4.44
C ASP A 139 34.83 -5.39 -3.73
N LEU A 140 33.93 -4.78 -4.52
CA LEU A 140 32.73 -4.12 -4.00
C LEU A 140 31.72 -5.12 -3.47
N PHE A 141 31.59 -6.28 -4.13
CA PHE A 141 30.67 -7.33 -3.70
C PHE A 141 31.04 -7.85 -2.29
N ALA A 142 32.33 -8.15 -2.09
CA ALA A 142 32.84 -8.58 -0.80
C ALA A 142 32.66 -7.50 0.29
N ALA A 143 32.92 -6.22 -0.05
CA ALA A 143 32.75 -5.11 0.89
C ALA A 143 31.29 -4.90 1.30
N VAL A 144 30.34 -5.03 0.37
CA VAL A 144 28.90 -4.97 0.66
C VAL A 144 28.49 -6.14 1.54
N HIS A 145 28.91 -7.37 1.22
CA HIS A 145 28.58 -8.56 2.01
C HIS A 145 29.11 -8.47 3.45
N GLU A 146 30.35 -7.96 3.64
CA GLU A 146 30.93 -7.73 4.98
C GLU A 146 30.20 -6.60 5.74
N ALA A 147 29.73 -5.57 5.02
CA ALA A 147 29.02 -4.44 5.63
C ALA A 147 27.63 -4.83 6.12
N ILE A 148 26.85 -5.58 5.31
CA ILE A 148 25.48 -5.94 5.69
C ILE A 148 25.40 -6.83 6.93
N ALA A 149 26.44 -7.60 7.21
CA ALA A 149 26.55 -8.40 8.43
C ALA A 149 26.61 -7.54 9.72
N GLN A 150 26.92 -6.24 9.59
CA GLN A 150 27.02 -5.28 10.70
C GLN A 150 25.77 -4.39 10.81
N LEU A 151 24.85 -4.44 9.83
CA LEU A 151 23.64 -3.63 9.82
C LEU A 151 22.51 -4.31 10.57
N HIS A 152 21.81 -3.54 11.41
CA HIS A 152 20.55 -3.95 12.02
C HIS A 152 19.41 -3.10 11.44
N GLY A 153 18.28 -3.73 11.13
CA GLY A 153 17.11 -3.08 10.55
C GLY A 153 16.82 -3.53 9.11
N ALA A 154 15.96 -2.79 8.43
CA ALA A 154 15.53 -3.10 7.08
C ALA A 154 16.30 -2.26 6.05
N TYR A 155 16.72 -2.90 4.95
CA TYR A 155 17.40 -2.20 3.85
C TYR A 155 17.17 -2.87 2.50
N ALA A 156 17.11 -2.06 1.45
CA ALA A 156 17.46 -2.40 0.08
C ALA A 156 18.46 -1.34 -0.39
N ILE A 157 19.61 -1.74 -0.85
CA ILE A 157 20.68 -0.83 -1.29
C ILE A 157 21.10 -1.12 -2.72
N ALA A 158 21.55 -0.07 -3.42
CA ALA A 158 22.30 -0.19 -4.67
C ALA A 158 23.56 0.69 -4.54
N VAL A 159 24.69 0.11 -4.91
CA VAL A 159 26.02 0.67 -4.68
C VAL A 159 26.84 0.60 -5.97
N LEU A 160 27.59 1.65 -6.24
CA LEU A 160 28.62 1.67 -7.29
C LEU A 160 29.94 2.25 -6.74
N HIS A 161 31.07 1.84 -7.32
CA HIS A 161 32.38 2.30 -6.94
C HIS A 161 33.20 2.69 -8.19
N LYS A 162 33.97 3.79 -8.12
CA LYS A 162 34.72 4.34 -9.26
C LYS A 162 35.71 3.35 -9.89
N ASP A 163 36.28 2.45 -9.07
CA ASP A 163 37.29 1.49 -9.53
C ASP A 163 36.67 0.23 -10.16
N GLN A 164 35.33 0.11 -10.15
CA GLN A 164 34.57 -0.97 -10.79
C GLN A 164 33.48 -0.39 -11.71
N PRO A 165 33.88 0.22 -12.86
CA PRO A 165 32.98 1.07 -13.64
C PRO A 165 31.80 0.35 -14.33
N HIS A 166 31.82 -0.99 -14.42
CA HIS A 166 30.76 -1.80 -15.02
C HIS A 166 30.08 -2.70 -13.99
N THR A 167 30.00 -2.25 -12.75
CA THR A 167 29.42 -3.04 -11.65
C THR A 167 28.46 -2.21 -10.83
N VAL A 168 27.28 -2.77 -10.54
CA VAL A 168 26.34 -2.33 -9.50
C VAL A 168 26.15 -3.49 -8.54
N VAL A 169 26.34 -3.25 -7.26
CA VAL A 169 26.06 -4.23 -6.21
C VAL A 169 24.78 -3.85 -5.48
N GLY A 170 23.88 -4.80 -5.31
CA GLY A 170 22.65 -4.65 -4.54
C GLY A 170 22.63 -5.61 -3.37
N ALA A 171 21.94 -5.24 -2.29
CA ALA A 171 21.65 -6.12 -1.17
C ALA A 171 20.29 -5.77 -0.57
N ARG A 172 19.61 -6.77 0.00
CA ARG A 172 18.30 -6.53 0.62
C ARG A 172 18.10 -7.31 1.92
N GLN A 173 17.37 -6.68 2.83
CA GLN A 173 16.71 -7.30 3.98
C GLN A 173 15.48 -6.46 4.37
N GLY A 174 14.32 -7.06 4.47
CA GLY A 174 13.05 -6.37 4.77
C GLY A 174 12.49 -5.61 3.57
N SER A 175 13.25 -4.66 2.99
CA SER A 175 12.80 -3.88 1.82
C SER A 175 12.96 -4.66 0.52
N PRO A 176 12.01 -4.52 -0.45
CA PRO A 176 12.07 -5.28 -1.71
C PRO A 176 13.18 -4.80 -2.65
N LEU A 177 13.80 -5.76 -3.36
CA LEU A 177 14.75 -5.51 -4.43
C LEU A 177 14.68 -6.61 -5.48
N VAL A 178 14.68 -6.25 -6.74
CA VAL A 178 14.60 -7.19 -7.87
C VAL A 178 15.69 -6.89 -8.91
N VAL A 179 16.20 -7.95 -9.53
CA VAL A 179 17.12 -7.86 -10.65
C VAL A 179 16.33 -8.03 -11.93
N GLY A 180 16.54 -7.15 -12.91
CA GLY A 180 16.03 -7.27 -14.27
C GLY A 180 17.13 -7.74 -15.22
N LEU A 181 16.88 -8.81 -15.98
CA LEU A 181 17.82 -9.36 -16.94
C LEU A 181 17.51 -8.82 -18.34
N GLY A 182 18.43 -8.05 -18.91
CA GLY A 182 18.37 -7.56 -20.29
C GLY A 182 19.24 -8.37 -21.25
N ASP A 183 19.44 -7.83 -22.43
CA ASP A 183 20.35 -8.37 -23.44
C ASP A 183 21.57 -7.44 -23.55
N GLY A 184 22.70 -7.88 -22.99
CA GLY A 184 23.92 -7.06 -22.86
C GLY A 184 23.78 -5.89 -21.86
N GLU A 185 22.74 -5.92 -21.01
CA GLU A 185 22.50 -4.96 -19.95
C GLU A 185 21.73 -5.61 -18.80
N ASN A 186 21.99 -5.18 -17.57
CA ASN A 186 21.31 -5.70 -16.39
C ASN A 186 20.86 -4.54 -15.49
N PHE A 187 19.76 -4.76 -14.77
CA PHE A 187 19.06 -3.76 -14.02
C PHE A 187 18.81 -4.19 -12.57
N LEU A 188 18.67 -3.22 -11.69
CA LEU A 188 18.26 -3.39 -10.31
C LEU A 188 17.12 -2.42 -10.02
N ALA A 189 16.07 -2.85 -9.33
CA ALA A 189 15.00 -1.96 -8.93
C ALA A 189 14.33 -2.41 -7.64
N SER A 190 13.73 -1.48 -6.92
CA SER A 190 12.87 -1.79 -5.77
C SER A 190 11.50 -2.35 -6.18
N ASP A 191 11.14 -2.26 -7.46
CA ASP A 191 9.91 -2.80 -8.05
C ASP A 191 10.12 -3.07 -9.54
N ALA A 192 9.65 -4.22 -10.02
CA ALA A 192 9.70 -4.60 -11.43
C ALA A 192 9.05 -3.55 -12.35
N LEU A 193 8.06 -2.80 -11.85
CA LEU A 193 7.40 -1.72 -12.58
C LEU A 193 8.36 -0.64 -13.07
N ALA A 194 9.40 -0.33 -12.30
CA ALA A 194 10.41 0.66 -12.70
C ALA A 194 11.08 0.31 -14.03
N LEU A 195 11.20 -0.98 -14.32
CA LEU A 195 11.90 -1.53 -15.47
C LEU A 195 10.96 -1.94 -16.62
N ALA A 196 9.67 -1.59 -16.53
CA ALA A 196 8.72 -1.87 -17.59
C ALA A 196 9.20 -1.28 -18.94
N GLY A 197 9.20 -2.10 -19.99
CA GLY A 197 9.74 -1.72 -21.30
C GLY A 197 11.27 -1.84 -21.43
N SER A 198 12.00 -2.14 -20.34
CA SER A 198 13.43 -2.47 -20.40
C SER A 198 13.65 -3.98 -20.38
N THR A 199 12.89 -4.71 -19.55
CA THR A 199 12.92 -6.17 -19.50
C THR A 199 11.61 -6.75 -18.97
N GLU A 200 11.36 -8.02 -19.29
CA GLU A 200 10.26 -8.83 -18.72
C GLU A 200 10.79 -10.00 -17.86
N ARG A 201 12.12 -10.15 -17.77
CA ARG A 201 12.77 -11.25 -17.05
C ARG A 201 13.33 -10.75 -15.73
N PHE A 202 12.79 -11.26 -14.61
CA PHE A 202 13.12 -10.77 -13.28
C PHE A 202 13.58 -11.90 -12.36
N ILE A 203 14.54 -11.57 -11.49
CA ILE A 203 14.91 -12.36 -10.32
C ILE A 203 14.49 -11.55 -9.09
N PHE A 204 13.62 -12.12 -8.26
CA PHE A 204 13.25 -11.55 -6.97
C PHE A 204 14.27 -12.01 -5.93
N LEU A 205 15.00 -11.06 -5.34
CA LEU A 205 15.97 -11.38 -4.30
C LEU A 205 15.27 -11.82 -3.02
N GLU A 206 15.90 -12.72 -2.28
CA GLU A 206 15.45 -13.20 -0.98
C GLU A 206 16.10 -12.42 0.17
N GLU A 207 15.66 -12.66 1.41
CA GLU A 207 16.19 -12.00 2.60
C GLU A 207 17.67 -12.29 2.83
N GLY A 208 18.49 -11.25 2.85
CA GLY A 208 19.93 -11.34 3.03
C GLY A 208 20.72 -11.57 1.75
N ASP A 209 20.04 -11.63 0.58
CA ASP A 209 20.75 -11.74 -0.69
C ASP A 209 21.59 -10.50 -1.01
N VAL A 210 22.79 -10.74 -1.54
CA VAL A 210 23.65 -9.77 -2.19
C VAL A 210 23.77 -10.13 -3.66
N CYS A 211 23.54 -9.19 -4.55
CA CYS A 211 23.69 -9.39 -5.98
C CYS A 211 24.73 -8.43 -6.58
N GLU A 212 25.45 -8.91 -7.59
CA GLU A 212 26.32 -8.11 -8.43
C GLU A 212 25.84 -8.16 -9.87
N LEU A 213 25.60 -7.00 -10.44
CA LEU A 213 25.24 -6.83 -11.83
C LEU A 213 26.49 -6.41 -12.61
N SER A 214 26.75 -7.09 -13.72
CA SER A 214 27.77 -6.74 -14.71
C SER A 214 27.19 -6.79 -16.12
N LEU A 215 27.98 -6.47 -17.13
CA LEU A 215 27.58 -6.65 -18.53
C LEU A 215 27.42 -8.13 -18.91
N ASP A 216 28.23 -8.99 -18.30
CA ASP A 216 28.31 -10.43 -18.63
C ASP A 216 27.23 -11.25 -17.89
N GLY A 217 26.60 -10.70 -16.85
CA GLY A 217 25.56 -11.41 -16.11
C GLY A 217 25.35 -10.91 -14.70
N VAL A 218 24.70 -11.74 -13.90
CA VAL A 218 24.34 -11.47 -12.51
C VAL A 218 24.85 -12.59 -11.62
N ARG A 219 25.53 -12.21 -10.54
CA ARG A 219 25.95 -13.10 -9.46
C ARG A 219 25.13 -12.80 -8.22
N ILE A 220 24.62 -13.82 -7.54
CA ILE A 220 23.87 -13.67 -6.29
C ILE A 220 24.50 -14.58 -5.23
N ALA A 221 24.68 -14.07 -4.03
CA ALA A 221 25.02 -14.87 -2.86
C ALA A 221 23.95 -14.66 -1.77
N ASP A 222 23.71 -15.71 -1.01
CA ASP A 222 22.82 -15.66 0.14
C ASP A 222 23.47 -15.01 1.36
N ARG A 223 22.75 -14.98 2.49
CA ARG A 223 23.22 -14.40 3.75
C ARG A 223 24.51 -15.06 4.28
N GLN A 224 24.76 -16.32 3.93
CA GLN A 224 25.96 -17.07 4.31
C GLN A 224 27.15 -16.78 3.38
N GLY A 225 26.92 -16.10 2.28
CA GLY A 225 27.91 -15.82 1.24
C GLY A 225 28.04 -16.94 0.20
N GLU A 226 27.17 -17.94 0.25
CA GLU A 226 27.15 -19.03 -0.72
C GLU A 226 26.43 -18.60 -2.00
N ILE A 227 26.93 -19.04 -3.16
CA ILE A 227 26.31 -18.71 -4.46
C ILE A 227 24.89 -19.27 -4.50
N ALA A 228 23.92 -18.38 -4.64
CA ALA A 228 22.51 -18.71 -4.67
C ALA A 228 21.95 -18.68 -6.09
N GLN A 229 21.25 -19.74 -6.47
CA GLN A 229 20.45 -19.72 -7.71
C GLN A 229 19.03 -19.30 -7.34
N ARG A 230 18.54 -18.24 -8.02
CA ARG A 230 17.18 -17.72 -7.86
C ARG A 230 16.40 -17.92 -9.15
N GLU A 231 15.11 -18.18 -9.02
CA GLU A 231 14.22 -18.39 -10.17
C GLU A 231 14.10 -17.11 -11.02
N VAL A 232 14.24 -17.27 -12.33
CA VAL A 232 13.92 -16.21 -13.29
C VAL A 232 12.43 -16.28 -13.62
N ARG A 233 11.70 -15.23 -13.28
CA ARG A 233 10.27 -15.12 -13.56
C ARG A 233 10.01 -14.16 -14.71
N GLN A 234 9.09 -14.54 -15.57
CA GLN A 234 8.60 -13.65 -16.61
C GLN A 234 7.42 -12.84 -16.05
N VAL A 235 7.60 -11.53 -15.97
CA VAL A 235 6.57 -10.60 -15.53
C VAL A 235 6.20 -9.77 -16.75
N ALA A 236 5.01 -9.99 -17.29
CA ALA A 236 4.50 -9.16 -18.38
C ALA A 236 4.48 -7.70 -17.94
N ALA A 237 5.34 -6.91 -18.55
CA ALA A 237 5.36 -5.49 -18.26
C ALA A 237 4.09 -4.86 -18.83
N TYR A 238 3.11 -4.61 -18.00
CA TYR A 238 2.03 -3.68 -18.34
C TYR A 238 2.62 -2.26 -18.45
N GLY A 239 3.39 -2.05 -19.53
CA GLY A 239 4.13 -0.81 -19.81
C GLY A 239 3.26 0.36 -20.31
N GLY A 240 1.93 0.21 -20.31
CA GLY A 240 1.04 1.31 -20.59
C GLY A 240 1.12 2.36 -19.46
N ALA A 241 1.47 3.60 -19.81
CA ALA A 241 1.21 4.72 -18.93
C ALA A 241 -0.26 4.65 -18.52
N VAL A 242 -0.55 4.73 -17.21
CA VAL A 242 -1.93 4.82 -16.76
C VAL A 242 -2.42 6.20 -17.18
N GLU A 243 -3.18 6.25 -18.28
CA GLU A 243 -3.73 7.49 -18.77
C GLU A 243 -4.83 7.97 -17.81
N LEU A 244 -4.82 9.25 -17.52
CA LEU A 244 -5.83 9.89 -16.67
C LEU A 244 -7.23 9.84 -17.33
N GLY A 245 -7.26 9.87 -18.68
CA GLY A 245 -8.50 9.89 -19.44
C GLY A 245 -9.27 11.20 -19.21
N PRO A 246 -10.59 11.15 -19.13
CA PRO A 246 -11.43 12.34 -18.95
C PRO A 246 -11.46 12.87 -17.51
N TYR A 247 -10.79 12.22 -16.59
CA TYR A 247 -10.82 12.56 -15.17
C TYR A 247 -9.80 13.63 -14.82
N ARG A 248 -10.09 14.38 -13.77
CA ARG A 248 -9.23 15.45 -13.29
C ARG A 248 -8.04 14.93 -12.48
N HIS A 249 -8.23 13.82 -11.74
CA HIS A 249 -7.25 13.21 -10.86
C HIS A 249 -7.34 11.69 -10.93
N PHE A 250 -6.26 10.98 -10.56
CA PHE A 250 -6.28 9.52 -10.51
C PHE A 250 -7.28 8.99 -9.49
N MET A 251 -7.38 9.60 -8.31
CA MET A 251 -8.36 9.19 -7.31
C MET A 251 -9.79 9.27 -7.85
N GLN A 252 -10.14 10.32 -8.59
CA GLN A 252 -11.45 10.41 -9.24
C GLN A 252 -11.67 9.24 -10.21
N LYS A 253 -10.71 9.01 -11.11
CA LYS A 253 -10.74 7.89 -12.03
C LYS A 253 -10.97 6.58 -11.31
N GLU A 254 -10.23 6.33 -10.25
CA GLU A 254 -10.27 5.09 -9.46
C GLU A 254 -11.60 4.91 -8.71
N ILE A 255 -12.23 5.99 -8.25
CA ILE A 255 -13.59 5.95 -7.71
C ILE A 255 -14.59 5.53 -8.79
N PHE A 256 -14.50 6.08 -9.99
CA PHE A 256 -15.40 5.75 -11.11
C PHE A 256 -15.08 4.42 -11.79
N GLU A 257 -13.89 3.86 -11.60
CA GLU A 257 -13.52 2.53 -12.07
C GLU A 257 -14.05 1.39 -11.19
N GLN A 258 -14.58 1.66 -10.00
CA GLN A 258 -15.02 0.63 -9.05
C GLN A 258 -16.02 -0.37 -9.64
N PRO A 259 -17.03 0.02 -10.45
CA PRO A 259 -17.91 -0.96 -11.08
C PRO A 259 -17.18 -1.99 -11.93
N ARG A 260 -16.19 -1.54 -12.71
CA ARG A 260 -15.35 -2.41 -13.53
C ARG A 260 -14.41 -3.26 -12.66
N ALA A 261 -13.71 -2.64 -11.72
CA ALA A 261 -12.79 -3.33 -10.83
C ALA A 261 -13.49 -4.46 -10.05
N ILE A 262 -14.72 -4.23 -9.60
CA ILE A 262 -15.54 -5.26 -8.94
C ILE A 262 -15.92 -6.36 -9.91
N THR A 263 -16.29 -6.03 -11.15
CA THR A 263 -16.57 -7.06 -12.18
C THR A 263 -15.36 -7.97 -12.41
N ASP A 264 -14.16 -7.39 -12.46
CA ASP A 264 -12.92 -8.12 -12.68
C ASP A 264 -12.50 -8.94 -11.44
N THR A 265 -12.98 -8.58 -10.24
CA THR A 265 -12.71 -9.26 -8.95
C THR A 265 -13.68 -10.43 -8.71
N ILE A 266 -14.93 -10.33 -9.15
CA ILE A 266 -15.94 -11.36 -8.93
C ILE A 266 -15.55 -12.63 -9.68
N PRO A 267 -15.45 -13.79 -9.00
CA PRO A 267 -15.16 -15.05 -9.68
C PRO A 267 -16.19 -15.36 -10.77
N GLN A 268 -15.71 -15.74 -11.95
CA GLN A 268 -16.55 -16.12 -13.11
C GLN A 268 -17.13 -17.54 -12.96
N ALA A 269 -17.48 -17.94 -11.74
CA ALA A 269 -18.00 -19.26 -11.42
C ALA A 269 -19.49 -19.19 -11.06
N ASP A 270 -20.21 -20.27 -11.30
CA ASP A 270 -21.64 -20.39 -10.95
C ASP A 270 -21.88 -20.85 -9.51
N ALA A 271 -20.79 -21.04 -8.75
CA ALA A 271 -20.82 -21.47 -7.36
C ALA A 271 -19.59 -20.95 -6.63
N PHE A 272 -19.69 -20.74 -5.31
CA PHE A 272 -18.52 -20.52 -4.49
C PHE A 272 -17.69 -21.80 -4.35
N ASP A 273 -16.45 -21.78 -4.79
CA ASP A 273 -15.53 -22.91 -4.71
C ASP A 273 -14.18 -22.49 -4.11
N ALA A 274 -13.61 -23.36 -3.28
CA ALA A 274 -12.34 -23.08 -2.61
C ALA A 274 -11.16 -22.97 -3.58
N SER A 275 -11.22 -23.60 -4.77
CA SER A 275 -10.14 -23.57 -5.76
C SER A 275 -9.77 -22.17 -6.25
N ILE A 276 -10.68 -21.20 -6.13
CA ILE A 276 -10.40 -19.78 -6.45
C ILE A 276 -9.34 -19.13 -5.56
N PHE A 277 -9.04 -19.74 -4.41
CA PHE A 277 -8.00 -19.28 -3.47
C PHE A 277 -6.67 -19.99 -3.67
N GLY A 278 -6.58 -20.99 -4.53
CA GLY A 278 -5.39 -21.75 -4.85
C GLY A 278 -5.52 -23.26 -4.64
N GLU A 279 -4.48 -23.96 -5.04
CA GLU A 279 -4.40 -25.41 -4.86
C GLU A 279 -4.34 -25.76 -3.36
N GLY A 280 -5.03 -26.83 -2.94
CA GLY A 280 -5.10 -27.23 -1.53
C GLY A 280 -6.08 -26.43 -0.66
N ALA A 281 -6.66 -25.33 -1.15
CA ALA A 281 -7.54 -24.47 -0.36
C ALA A 281 -8.73 -25.23 0.26
N ARG A 282 -9.34 -26.18 -0.46
CA ARG A 282 -10.46 -26.99 0.06
C ARG A 282 -10.06 -27.80 1.30
N GLN A 283 -8.86 -28.41 1.28
CA GLN A 283 -8.34 -29.19 2.41
C GLN A 283 -8.07 -28.27 3.60
N MET A 284 -7.36 -27.18 3.37
CA MET A 284 -7.02 -26.20 4.41
C MET A 284 -8.28 -25.61 5.05
N PHE A 285 -9.26 -25.17 4.25
CA PHE A 285 -10.52 -24.59 4.75
C PHE A 285 -11.40 -25.58 5.54
N ALA A 286 -11.22 -26.88 5.31
CA ALA A 286 -11.90 -27.91 6.10
C ALA A 286 -11.26 -28.11 7.48
N ASP A 287 -9.95 -27.84 7.63
CA ASP A 287 -9.20 -28.06 8.86
C ASP A 287 -9.24 -26.87 9.83
N ILE A 288 -9.43 -25.64 9.33
CA ILE A 288 -9.42 -24.45 10.18
C ILE A 288 -10.67 -24.32 11.06
N ASP A 289 -10.53 -23.72 12.24
CA ASP A 289 -11.63 -23.44 13.18
C ASP A 289 -11.79 -21.94 13.50
N SER A 290 -10.82 -21.11 13.14
CA SER A 290 -10.82 -19.65 13.37
C SER A 290 -10.07 -18.90 12.26
N LEU A 291 -10.21 -17.58 12.22
CA LEU A 291 -9.43 -16.71 11.36
C LEU A 291 -8.72 -15.63 12.19
N LEU A 292 -7.50 -15.31 11.76
CA LEU A 292 -6.74 -14.14 12.19
C LEU A 292 -6.46 -13.27 10.96
N ILE A 293 -7.05 -12.08 10.90
CA ILE A 293 -6.84 -11.11 9.81
C ILE A 293 -5.82 -10.08 10.25
N LEU A 294 -4.74 -9.91 9.48
CA LEU A 294 -3.65 -8.97 9.74
C LEU A 294 -3.56 -7.96 8.60
N ALA A 295 -3.70 -6.69 8.89
CA ALA A 295 -3.64 -5.62 7.90
C ALA A 295 -3.37 -4.24 8.54
N CYS A 296 -3.11 -3.24 7.69
CA CYS A 296 -2.95 -1.83 8.07
C CYS A 296 -3.98 -0.94 7.35
N GLY A 297 -4.35 0.19 7.97
CA GLY A 297 -5.13 1.27 7.36
C GLY A 297 -6.44 0.79 6.71
N THR A 298 -6.67 1.20 5.49
CA THR A 298 -7.84 0.83 4.67
C THR A 298 -8.05 -0.69 4.60
N SER A 299 -6.98 -1.48 4.43
CA SER A 299 -7.07 -2.94 4.41
C SER A 299 -7.48 -3.53 5.77
N TYR A 300 -7.06 -2.93 6.88
CA TYR A 300 -7.54 -3.30 8.21
C TYR A 300 -9.05 -3.08 8.36
N TYR A 301 -9.58 -1.96 7.83
CA TYR A 301 -11.03 -1.70 7.86
C TYR A 301 -11.83 -2.66 6.98
N SER A 302 -11.26 -3.15 5.87
CA SER A 302 -11.88 -4.23 5.09
C SER A 302 -11.97 -5.52 5.90
N GLY A 303 -10.93 -5.86 6.66
CA GLY A 303 -10.92 -6.98 7.59
C GLY A 303 -11.97 -6.85 8.71
N LEU A 304 -12.11 -5.67 9.31
CA LEU A 304 -13.15 -5.40 10.32
C LEU A 304 -14.56 -5.59 9.77
N THR A 305 -14.80 -5.19 8.51
CA THR A 305 -16.09 -5.45 7.84
C THR A 305 -16.30 -6.95 7.62
N ALA A 306 -15.27 -7.64 7.14
CA ALA A 306 -15.31 -9.07 6.87
C ALA A 306 -15.58 -9.92 8.12
N LYS A 307 -15.13 -9.48 9.29
CA LYS A 307 -15.43 -10.15 10.55
C LYS A 307 -16.93 -10.40 10.73
N TYR A 308 -17.76 -9.40 10.42
CA TYR A 308 -19.21 -9.55 10.51
C TYR A 308 -19.72 -10.63 9.56
N TRP A 309 -19.21 -10.75 8.34
CA TRP A 309 -19.60 -11.79 7.39
C TRP A 309 -19.11 -13.18 7.81
N LEU A 310 -17.85 -13.29 8.21
CA LEU A 310 -17.24 -14.56 8.63
C LEU A 310 -17.95 -15.13 9.87
N GLU A 311 -18.29 -14.29 10.84
CA GLU A 311 -19.01 -14.72 12.04
C GLU A 311 -20.51 -14.95 11.79
N SER A 312 -21.19 -14.12 10.97
CA SER A 312 -22.63 -14.25 10.76
C SER A 312 -22.99 -15.29 9.71
N VAL A 313 -22.23 -15.44 8.63
CA VAL A 313 -22.49 -16.34 7.50
C VAL A 313 -21.76 -17.68 7.66
N ALA A 314 -20.43 -17.63 7.83
CA ALA A 314 -19.60 -18.83 7.94
C ALA A 314 -19.58 -19.45 9.35
N LYS A 315 -20.01 -18.70 10.38
CA LYS A 315 -19.98 -19.11 11.79
C LYS A 315 -18.59 -19.50 12.25
N ILE A 316 -17.59 -18.71 11.86
CA ILE A 316 -16.19 -18.90 12.23
C ILE A 316 -15.73 -17.74 13.11
N PRO A 317 -15.20 -17.98 14.31
CA PRO A 317 -14.58 -16.95 15.13
C PRO A 317 -13.47 -16.23 14.37
N THR A 318 -13.52 -14.90 14.36
CA THR A 318 -12.59 -14.09 13.58
C THR A 318 -11.99 -12.98 14.43
N GLN A 319 -10.66 -12.93 14.50
CA GLN A 319 -9.91 -11.82 15.06
C GLN A 319 -9.37 -10.95 13.93
N VAL A 320 -9.31 -9.64 14.16
CA VAL A 320 -8.74 -8.68 13.20
C VAL A 320 -7.79 -7.78 13.98
N GLU A 321 -6.53 -7.78 13.57
CA GLU A 321 -5.45 -7.09 14.28
C GLU A 321 -4.75 -6.10 13.35
N ILE A 322 -4.31 -4.98 13.92
CA ILE A 322 -3.44 -4.03 13.23
C ILE A 322 -2.05 -4.66 13.10
N ALA A 323 -1.55 -4.79 11.89
CA ALA A 323 -0.32 -5.52 11.64
C ALA A 323 0.91 -4.88 12.30
N SER A 324 0.98 -3.54 12.38
CA SER A 324 2.07 -2.82 13.06
C SER A 324 2.16 -3.13 14.55
N GLU A 325 1.03 -3.48 15.19
CA GLU A 325 1.00 -3.85 16.61
C GLU A 325 1.21 -5.36 16.81
N TYR A 326 0.59 -6.17 15.93
CA TYR A 326 0.67 -7.63 16.02
C TYR A 326 2.10 -8.14 15.86
N ARG A 327 2.91 -7.52 15.00
CA ARG A 327 4.29 -7.94 14.72
C ARG A 327 5.23 -7.95 15.93
N TYR A 328 4.87 -7.25 17.02
CA TYR A 328 5.67 -7.14 18.24
C TYR A 328 5.02 -7.80 19.45
N ARG A 329 3.74 -8.16 19.32
CA ARG A 329 2.97 -8.66 20.44
C ARG A 329 3.17 -10.17 20.64
N GLU A 330 3.46 -10.60 21.86
CA GLU A 330 3.30 -12.00 22.23
C GLU A 330 1.81 -12.37 22.16
N SER A 331 1.46 -13.31 21.31
CA SER A 331 0.12 -13.83 21.17
C SER A 331 0.10 -15.35 21.32
N VAL A 332 -1.04 -15.90 21.70
CA VAL A 332 -1.21 -17.36 21.80
C VAL A 332 -1.68 -17.85 20.44
N PRO A 333 -0.85 -18.63 19.70
CA PRO A 333 -1.22 -19.11 18.38
C PRO A 333 -2.27 -20.22 18.48
N ASN A 334 -3.21 -20.22 17.52
CA ASN A 334 -4.06 -21.36 17.24
C ASN A 334 -3.58 -22.04 15.95
N PRO A 335 -3.02 -23.26 15.99
CA PRO A 335 -2.51 -23.96 14.80
C PRO A 335 -3.57 -24.18 13.71
N LYS A 336 -4.86 -24.19 14.08
CA LYS A 336 -6.00 -24.31 13.17
C LYS A 336 -6.58 -22.96 12.74
N SER A 337 -5.89 -21.87 13.01
CA SER A 337 -6.31 -20.54 12.54
C SER A 337 -5.78 -20.28 11.13
N LEU A 338 -6.64 -19.81 10.24
CA LEU A 338 -6.22 -19.25 8.97
C LEU A 338 -5.76 -17.81 9.18
N VAL A 339 -4.49 -17.53 8.95
CA VAL A 339 -3.96 -16.17 8.92
C VAL A 339 -4.24 -15.56 7.55
N VAL A 340 -5.08 -14.54 7.52
CA VAL A 340 -5.42 -13.80 6.30
C VAL A 340 -4.69 -12.46 6.33
N VAL A 341 -3.80 -12.23 5.37
CA VAL A 341 -3.12 -10.95 5.19
C VAL A 341 -3.71 -10.18 4.03
N ILE A 342 -3.97 -8.88 4.23
CA ILE A 342 -4.64 -8.04 3.23
C ILE A 342 -3.75 -6.84 2.90
N SER A 343 -3.46 -6.65 1.61
CA SER A 343 -2.71 -5.49 1.13
C SER A 343 -3.01 -5.20 -0.34
N GLN A 344 -3.10 -3.94 -0.71
CA GLN A 344 -3.20 -3.56 -2.11
C GLN A 344 -1.90 -3.89 -2.88
N SER A 345 -0.75 -3.50 -2.34
CA SER A 345 0.57 -3.69 -2.97
C SER A 345 1.18 -5.05 -2.72
N GLY A 346 0.83 -5.69 -1.59
CA GLY A 346 1.49 -6.88 -1.08
C GLY A 346 2.94 -6.68 -0.62
N GLU A 347 3.34 -5.42 -0.43
CA GLU A 347 4.69 -5.02 -0.01
C GLU A 347 4.67 -4.17 1.28
N THR A 348 3.56 -4.14 2.01
CA THR A 348 3.45 -3.39 3.26
C THR A 348 4.32 -4.04 4.33
N ALA A 349 5.34 -3.31 4.80
CA ALA A 349 6.37 -3.83 5.72
C ALA A 349 5.77 -4.44 6.99
N ASP A 350 4.87 -3.71 7.66
CA ASP A 350 4.23 -4.18 8.88
C ASP A 350 3.41 -5.46 8.65
N THR A 351 2.70 -5.54 7.51
CA THR A 351 1.87 -6.72 7.22
C THR A 351 2.73 -7.94 6.90
N LEU A 352 3.85 -7.75 6.17
CA LEU A 352 4.81 -8.82 5.91
C LEU A 352 5.50 -9.29 7.20
N ALA A 353 5.91 -8.36 8.06
CA ALA A 353 6.51 -8.69 9.35
C ALA A 353 5.51 -9.39 10.29
N ALA A 354 4.26 -8.96 10.30
CA ALA A 354 3.20 -9.61 11.07
C ALA A 354 2.90 -11.03 10.58
N LEU A 355 2.90 -11.25 9.25
CA LEU A 355 2.78 -12.59 8.67
C LEU A 355 3.91 -13.49 9.12
N LYS A 356 5.15 -13.02 8.99
CA LYS A 356 6.35 -13.76 9.42
C LYS A 356 6.29 -14.08 10.91
N HIS A 357 5.94 -13.11 11.74
CA HIS A 357 5.78 -13.29 13.18
C HIS A 357 4.71 -14.35 13.50
N ALA A 358 3.56 -14.33 12.82
CA ALA A 358 2.53 -15.34 12.98
C ALA A 358 3.04 -16.75 12.63
N GLN A 359 3.81 -16.89 11.54
CA GLN A 359 4.43 -18.16 11.14
C GLN A 359 5.46 -18.64 12.18
N GLU A 360 6.29 -17.74 12.72
CA GLU A 360 7.26 -18.04 13.79
C GLU A 360 6.58 -18.47 15.10
N LEU A 361 5.39 -17.94 15.40
CA LEU A 361 4.58 -18.36 16.54
C LEU A 361 3.92 -19.75 16.33
N GLY A 362 3.91 -20.28 15.11
CA GLY A 362 3.38 -21.62 14.81
C GLY A 362 2.05 -21.64 14.05
N HIS A 363 1.56 -20.52 13.52
CA HIS A 363 0.45 -20.54 12.58
C HIS A 363 0.89 -21.20 11.27
N GLN A 364 0.13 -22.20 10.82
CA GLN A 364 0.50 -23.01 9.66
C GLN A 364 -0.22 -22.59 8.38
N HIS A 365 -1.45 -22.08 8.47
CA HIS A 365 -2.31 -21.80 7.33
C HIS A 365 -2.32 -20.30 7.02
N THR A 366 -2.00 -19.95 5.78
CA THR A 366 -1.87 -18.55 5.36
C THR A 366 -2.57 -18.27 4.02
N LEU A 367 -3.23 -17.12 3.94
CA LEU A 367 -3.92 -16.64 2.73
C LEU A 367 -3.62 -15.16 2.51
N ALA A 368 -3.16 -14.78 1.31
CA ALA A 368 -3.07 -13.39 0.90
C ALA A 368 -4.31 -12.96 0.11
N ILE A 369 -4.88 -11.80 0.47
CA ILE A 369 -5.80 -11.05 -0.38
C ILE A 369 -5.04 -9.83 -0.89
N CYS A 370 -4.67 -9.83 -2.17
CA CYS A 370 -3.74 -8.87 -2.75
C CYS A 370 -4.11 -8.50 -4.18
N ASN A 371 -3.70 -7.30 -4.61
CA ASN A 371 -3.91 -6.89 -6.01
C ASN A 371 -2.70 -7.18 -6.92
N VAL A 372 -1.52 -7.41 -6.35
CA VAL A 372 -0.27 -7.64 -7.09
C VAL A 372 0.18 -9.09 -6.92
N GLY A 373 -0.01 -9.91 -7.96
CA GLY A 373 0.27 -11.35 -7.91
C GLY A 373 1.74 -11.72 -7.78
N THR A 374 2.66 -10.82 -8.07
CA THR A 374 4.12 -11.02 -7.94
C THR A 374 4.70 -10.47 -6.63
N SER A 375 3.85 -9.96 -5.74
CA SER A 375 4.28 -9.33 -4.48
C SER A 375 4.90 -10.32 -3.50
N ALA A 376 5.67 -9.78 -2.54
CA ALA A 376 6.29 -10.56 -1.47
C ALA A 376 5.22 -11.31 -0.64
N MET A 377 4.10 -10.66 -0.37
CA MET A 377 2.99 -11.25 0.40
C MET A 377 2.44 -12.51 -0.28
N VAL A 378 2.18 -12.48 -1.59
CA VAL A 378 1.68 -13.63 -2.36
C VAL A 378 2.71 -14.76 -2.39
N ARG A 379 4.01 -14.43 -2.43
CA ARG A 379 5.08 -15.44 -2.42
C ARG A 379 5.31 -16.10 -1.05
N GLN A 380 4.91 -15.44 0.04
CA GLN A 380 5.12 -15.91 1.41
C GLN A 380 3.90 -16.62 2.01
N THR A 381 2.77 -16.64 1.31
CA THR A 381 1.56 -17.32 1.74
C THR A 381 1.30 -18.58 0.93
N GLU A 382 0.63 -19.56 1.52
CA GLU A 382 0.27 -20.83 0.88
C GLU A 382 -0.86 -20.63 -0.15
N LEU A 383 -1.82 -19.76 0.17
CA LEU A 383 -2.96 -19.45 -0.68
C LEU A 383 -2.98 -17.97 -1.03
N SER A 384 -3.60 -17.63 -2.16
CA SER A 384 -3.79 -16.24 -2.54
C SER A 384 -5.08 -16.03 -3.33
N PHE A 385 -5.69 -14.85 -3.11
CA PHE A 385 -6.78 -14.34 -3.94
C PHE A 385 -6.36 -12.98 -4.52
N LEU A 386 -6.33 -12.88 -5.84
CA LEU A 386 -5.99 -11.64 -6.54
C LEU A 386 -7.27 -10.83 -6.81
N THR A 387 -7.27 -9.57 -6.39
CA THR A 387 -8.45 -8.70 -6.50
C THR A 387 -8.66 -8.14 -7.92
N HIS A 388 -7.65 -8.20 -8.78
CA HIS A 388 -7.72 -7.71 -10.17
C HIS A 388 -8.26 -6.26 -10.31
N ALA A 389 -8.07 -5.43 -9.27
CA ALA A 389 -8.53 -4.04 -9.26
C ALA A 389 -7.83 -3.14 -10.30
N GLY A 390 -6.84 -3.67 -11.01
CA GLY A 390 -5.96 -2.89 -11.87
C GLY A 390 -5.03 -2.00 -11.05
N ARG A 391 -4.33 -1.10 -11.73
CA ARG A 391 -3.42 -0.14 -11.07
C ARG A 391 -4.22 0.90 -10.27
N GLU A 392 -3.77 1.19 -9.07
CA GLU A 392 -4.25 2.28 -8.23
C GLU A 392 -3.09 3.21 -7.92
N ILE A 393 -3.18 4.46 -8.40
CA ILE A 393 -2.10 5.47 -8.37
C ILE A 393 -2.31 6.46 -7.23
N GLY A 394 -3.56 6.88 -7.00
CA GLY A 394 -3.90 7.77 -5.88
C GLY A 394 -3.43 7.18 -4.56
N VAL A 395 -2.78 8.01 -3.72
CA VAL A 395 -2.24 7.54 -2.43
C VAL A 395 -3.36 7.01 -1.54
N ALA A 396 -4.47 7.72 -1.45
CA ALA A 396 -5.65 7.27 -0.71
C ALA A 396 -6.37 6.17 -1.51
N SER A 397 -6.45 4.96 -0.95
CA SER A 397 -7.07 3.81 -1.60
C SER A 397 -8.58 3.96 -1.75
N THR A 398 -9.12 3.54 -2.89
CA THR A 398 -10.55 3.58 -3.21
C THR A 398 -11.04 2.24 -3.77
N LYS A 399 -10.75 1.95 -5.04
CA LYS A 399 -11.15 0.68 -5.69
C LYS A 399 -10.48 -0.55 -5.06
N ALA A 400 -9.28 -0.42 -4.52
CA ALA A 400 -8.64 -1.50 -3.79
C ALA A 400 -9.46 -1.93 -2.57
N PHE A 401 -10.07 -0.99 -1.84
CA PHE A 401 -10.92 -1.29 -0.69
C PHE A 401 -12.17 -2.06 -1.09
N THR A 402 -12.92 -1.58 -2.08
CA THR A 402 -14.16 -2.23 -2.52
C THR A 402 -13.91 -3.63 -3.11
N THR A 403 -12.79 -3.82 -3.82
CA THR A 403 -12.40 -5.14 -4.32
C THR A 403 -11.94 -6.08 -3.21
N GLN A 404 -11.27 -5.58 -2.16
CA GLN A 404 -10.97 -6.36 -0.96
C GLN A 404 -12.25 -6.81 -0.25
N LEU A 405 -13.25 -5.95 -0.14
CA LEU A 405 -14.55 -6.32 0.44
C LEU A 405 -15.22 -7.45 -0.37
N VAL A 406 -15.19 -7.39 -1.71
CA VAL A 406 -15.71 -8.46 -2.57
C VAL A 406 -14.95 -9.77 -2.35
N ALA A 407 -13.61 -9.73 -2.30
CA ALA A 407 -12.78 -10.91 -2.04
C ALA A 407 -13.07 -11.54 -0.68
N LEU A 408 -13.21 -10.72 0.36
CA LEU A 408 -13.51 -11.15 1.72
C LEU A 408 -14.92 -11.71 1.89
N PHE A 409 -15.92 -11.12 1.20
CA PHE A 409 -17.26 -11.68 1.15
C PHE A 409 -17.28 -13.04 0.42
N THR A 410 -16.52 -13.14 -0.67
CA THR A 410 -16.33 -14.41 -1.40
C THR A 410 -15.71 -15.47 -0.51
N LEU A 411 -14.69 -15.11 0.30
CA LEU A 411 -14.10 -16.02 1.30
C LEU A 411 -15.15 -16.48 2.33
N ALA A 412 -15.91 -15.54 2.88
CA ALA A 412 -16.94 -15.86 3.89
C ALA A 412 -18.02 -16.80 3.31
N ALA A 413 -18.48 -16.55 2.08
CA ALA A 413 -19.46 -17.40 1.42
C ALA A 413 -18.91 -18.80 1.07
N THR A 414 -17.64 -18.86 0.62
CA THR A 414 -16.95 -20.13 0.33
C THR A 414 -16.81 -20.99 1.60
N LEU A 415 -16.35 -20.39 2.69
CA LEU A 415 -16.23 -21.08 3.98
C LEU A 415 -17.59 -21.52 4.54
N ALA A 416 -18.61 -20.68 4.38
CA ALA A 416 -19.99 -21.02 4.78
C ALA A 416 -20.52 -22.24 4.00
N LYS A 417 -20.29 -22.27 2.68
CA LYS A 417 -20.68 -23.38 1.82
C LYS A 417 -19.98 -24.69 2.23
N LEU A 418 -18.68 -24.66 2.38
CA LEU A 418 -17.88 -25.84 2.79
C LEU A 418 -18.32 -26.40 4.14
N ARG A 419 -18.81 -25.56 5.03
CA ARG A 419 -19.31 -25.93 6.37
C ARG A 419 -20.80 -26.30 6.38
N GLY A 420 -21.46 -26.35 5.23
CA GLY A 420 -22.90 -26.61 5.14
C GLY A 420 -23.76 -25.54 5.82
N ARG A 421 -23.31 -24.30 5.85
CA ARG A 421 -24.00 -23.14 6.45
C ARG A 421 -24.67 -22.24 5.41
N LEU A 422 -24.53 -22.56 4.13
CA LEU A 422 -25.10 -21.83 3.01
C LEU A 422 -25.99 -22.78 2.21
N SER A 423 -27.29 -22.47 2.08
CA SER A 423 -28.19 -23.22 1.20
C SER A 423 -27.94 -22.85 -0.27
N ASP A 424 -28.36 -23.71 -1.20
CA ASP A 424 -28.23 -23.44 -2.64
C ASP A 424 -28.99 -22.15 -3.05
N GLU A 425 -30.15 -21.86 -2.41
CA GLU A 425 -30.91 -20.65 -2.65
C GLU A 425 -30.16 -19.39 -2.15
N GLN A 426 -29.53 -19.47 -0.97
CA GLN A 426 -28.74 -18.38 -0.44
C GLN A 426 -27.49 -18.15 -1.30
N GLU A 427 -26.82 -19.22 -1.73
CA GLU A 427 -25.69 -19.13 -2.66
C GLU A 427 -26.06 -18.42 -3.95
N ALA A 428 -27.15 -18.88 -4.59
CA ALA A 428 -27.65 -18.28 -5.82
C ALA A 428 -28.02 -16.79 -5.63
N SER A 429 -28.61 -16.45 -4.48
CA SER A 429 -28.93 -15.07 -4.12
C SER A 429 -27.67 -14.21 -3.98
N TYR A 430 -26.63 -14.68 -3.28
CA TYR A 430 -25.38 -13.93 -3.11
C TYR A 430 -24.63 -13.74 -4.42
N LEU A 431 -24.55 -14.78 -5.25
CA LEU A 431 -23.95 -14.68 -6.59
C LEU A 431 -24.71 -13.69 -7.49
N LYS A 432 -26.04 -13.71 -7.44
CA LYS A 432 -26.86 -12.72 -8.16
C LYS A 432 -26.59 -11.30 -7.67
N GLN A 433 -26.53 -11.07 -6.36
CA GLN A 433 -26.24 -9.76 -5.77
C GLN A 433 -24.84 -9.28 -6.16
N LEU A 434 -23.81 -10.14 -6.08
CA LEU A 434 -22.45 -9.81 -6.50
C LEU A 434 -22.41 -9.39 -7.98
N ARG A 435 -23.04 -10.17 -8.87
CA ARG A 435 -23.09 -9.88 -10.31
C ARG A 435 -23.87 -8.58 -10.64
N HIS A 436 -24.82 -8.19 -9.80
CA HIS A 436 -25.58 -6.94 -9.97
C HIS A 436 -24.89 -5.74 -9.30
N LEU A 437 -23.92 -5.96 -8.41
CA LEU A 437 -23.24 -4.92 -7.64
C LEU A 437 -22.64 -3.79 -8.50
N PRO A 438 -22.01 -4.05 -9.68
CA PRO A 438 -21.52 -2.98 -10.56
C PRO A 438 -22.61 -2.01 -11.03
N ALA A 439 -23.82 -2.52 -11.31
CA ALA A 439 -24.95 -1.67 -11.70
C ALA A 439 -25.45 -0.81 -10.52
N ALA A 440 -25.54 -1.39 -9.33
CA ALA A 440 -25.90 -0.67 -8.12
C ALA A 440 -24.88 0.45 -7.80
N LEU A 441 -23.58 0.19 -7.99
CA LEU A 441 -22.53 1.20 -7.81
C LEU A 441 -22.65 2.36 -8.80
N ASN A 442 -23.02 2.12 -10.06
CA ASN A 442 -23.28 3.20 -11.00
C ASN A 442 -24.42 4.12 -10.52
N SER A 443 -25.42 3.57 -9.86
CA SER A 443 -26.51 4.36 -9.26
C SER A 443 -26.01 5.20 -8.07
N VAL A 444 -25.04 4.70 -7.30
CA VAL A 444 -24.39 5.46 -6.22
C VAL A 444 -23.51 6.57 -6.78
N LEU A 445 -22.73 6.29 -7.81
CA LEU A 445 -21.86 7.29 -8.47
C LEU A 445 -22.68 8.45 -9.07
N ALA A 446 -23.92 8.19 -9.51
CA ALA A 446 -24.83 9.23 -9.99
C ALA A 446 -25.28 10.24 -8.90
N LEU A 447 -24.99 9.98 -7.62
CA LEU A 447 -25.23 10.90 -6.51
C LEU A 447 -24.17 12.01 -6.41
N GLU A 448 -23.10 11.93 -7.20
CA GLU A 448 -21.97 12.88 -7.15
C GLU A 448 -22.40 14.36 -7.10
N PRO A 449 -23.37 14.86 -7.91
CA PRO A 449 -23.79 16.27 -7.86
C PRO A 449 -24.33 16.71 -6.49
N GLN A 450 -25.03 15.84 -5.78
CA GLN A 450 -25.54 16.12 -4.44
C GLN A 450 -24.38 16.14 -3.40
N ILE A 451 -23.40 15.27 -3.57
CA ILE A 451 -22.23 15.18 -2.70
C ILE A 451 -21.31 16.39 -2.90
N ILE A 452 -21.17 16.89 -4.13
CA ILE A 452 -20.45 18.14 -4.40
C ILE A 452 -21.01 19.30 -3.58
N ALA A 453 -22.34 19.43 -3.52
CA ALA A 453 -22.98 20.49 -2.72
C ALA A 453 -22.60 20.39 -1.23
N TRP A 454 -22.53 19.19 -0.66
CA TRP A 454 -22.07 18.99 0.72
C TRP A 454 -20.58 19.30 0.88
N SER A 455 -19.76 18.92 -0.09
CA SER A 455 -18.31 19.12 -0.02
C SER A 455 -17.89 20.58 0.07
N GLU A 456 -18.66 21.51 -0.48
CA GLU A 456 -18.42 22.95 -0.35
C GLU A 456 -18.57 23.42 1.10
N GLU A 457 -19.54 22.88 1.84
CA GLU A 457 -19.71 23.17 3.26
C GLU A 457 -18.60 22.54 4.10
N PHE A 458 -18.25 21.27 3.82
CA PHE A 458 -17.16 20.57 4.49
C PHE A 458 -15.81 21.24 4.29
N SER A 459 -15.56 21.85 3.13
CA SER A 459 -14.29 22.52 2.83
C SER A 459 -13.92 23.63 3.83
N ARG A 460 -14.90 24.18 4.52
CA ARG A 460 -14.75 25.26 5.53
C ARG A 460 -14.63 24.73 6.96
N LYS A 461 -14.70 23.41 7.16
CA LYS A 461 -14.66 22.79 8.50
C LYS A 461 -13.26 22.29 8.80
N GLU A 462 -12.89 22.28 10.06
CA GLU A 462 -11.60 21.74 10.54
C GLU A 462 -11.74 20.36 11.18
N HIS A 463 -12.96 19.99 11.59
CA HIS A 463 -13.27 18.72 12.25
C HIS A 463 -14.51 18.10 11.64
N ALA A 464 -14.60 16.75 11.69
CA ALA A 464 -15.81 16.00 11.32
C ALA A 464 -15.90 14.71 12.12
N LEU A 465 -17.12 14.31 12.47
CA LEU A 465 -17.39 12.99 13.05
C LEU A 465 -18.09 12.10 12.02
N PHE A 466 -17.77 10.82 12.06
CA PHE A 466 -18.41 9.79 11.24
C PHE A 466 -19.06 8.75 12.14
N LEU A 467 -20.29 8.35 11.82
CA LEU A 467 -21.06 7.39 12.59
C LEU A 467 -21.52 6.22 11.75
N GLY A 468 -21.34 5.02 12.27
CA GLY A 468 -21.86 3.78 11.72
C GLY A 468 -22.26 2.82 12.83
N ARG A 469 -23.02 1.78 12.50
CA ARG A 469 -23.33 0.66 13.42
C ARG A 469 -23.11 -0.68 12.73
N GLY A 470 -22.78 -1.71 13.56
CA GLY A 470 -22.54 -3.05 13.03
C GLY A 470 -21.47 -3.03 11.92
N MET A 471 -21.75 -3.71 10.82
CA MET A 471 -20.82 -3.79 9.67
C MET A 471 -20.58 -2.46 8.96
N HIS A 472 -21.35 -1.40 9.26
CA HIS A 472 -21.16 -0.06 8.70
C HIS A 472 -20.29 0.85 9.59
N TYR A 473 -19.90 0.42 10.79
CA TYR A 473 -18.91 1.15 11.57
C TYR A 473 -17.53 1.16 10.90
N PRO A 474 -16.98 0.04 10.42
CA PRO A 474 -15.74 0.06 9.61
C PRO A 474 -15.84 0.93 8.35
N ILE A 475 -17.02 1.06 7.75
CA ILE A 475 -17.26 1.96 6.61
C ILE A 475 -17.16 3.43 7.02
N ALA A 476 -17.70 3.78 8.19
CA ALA A 476 -17.53 5.11 8.77
C ALA A 476 -16.05 5.41 9.08
N LEU A 477 -15.29 4.43 9.61
CA LEU A 477 -13.83 4.55 9.81
C LEU A 477 -13.10 4.83 8.49
N GLU A 478 -13.44 4.12 7.43
CA GLU A 478 -12.84 4.32 6.10
C GLU A 478 -13.19 5.70 5.53
N GLY A 479 -14.44 6.16 5.68
CA GLY A 479 -14.85 7.51 5.27
C GLY A 479 -14.09 8.61 6.00
N ALA A 480 -13.94 8.48 7.33
CA ALA A 480 -13.15 9.41 8.13
C ALA A 480 -11.66 9.39 7.74
N LEU A 481 -11.10 8.20 7.45
CA LEU A 481 -9.73 8.06 6.97
C LEU A 481 -9.55 8.79 5.64
N LYS A 482 -10.42 8.55 4.65
CA LYS A 482 -10.33 9.23 3.35
C LYS A 482 -10.41 10.74 3.47
N LEU A 483 -11.33 11.25 4.32
CA LEU A 483 -11.44 12.70 4.51
C LEU A 483 -10.16 13.29 5.10
N LYS A 484 -9.60 12.70 6.16
CA LYS A 484 -8.38 13.22 6.80
C LYS A 484 -7.14 13.13 5.90
N GLU A 485 -7.00 12.05 5.12
CA GLU A 485 -5.83 11.82 4.27
C GLU A 485 -5.65 12.90 3.22
N ILE A 486 -6.72 13.32 2.57
CA ILE A 486 -6.63 14.18 1.38
C ILE A 486 -7.11 15.62 1.60
N SER A 487 -7.99 15.88 2.58
CA SER A 487 -8.47 17.23 2.88
C SER A 487 -7.77 17.86 4.09
N TYR A 488 -7.07 17.06 4.90
CA TYR A 488 -6.42 17.45 6.17
C TYR A 488 -7.41 17.91 7.25
N ILE A 489 -8.71 17.64 7.09
CA ILE A 489 -9.72 17.82 8.12
C ILE A 489 -9.52 16.72 9.16
N HIS A 490 -9.47 17.08 10.45
CA HIS A 490 -9.42 16.07 11.52
C HIS A 490 -10.76 15.34 11.59
N ALA A 491 -10.79 14.12 11.10
CA ALA A 491 -11.99 13.29 11.03
C ALA A 491 -11.82 12.00 11.81
N GLU A 492 -12.80 11.67 12.65
CA GLU A 492 -12.84 10.45 13.45
C GLU A 492 -14.17 9.72 13.26
N ALA A 493 -14.16 8.42 13.47
CA ALA A 493 -15.38 7.62 13.41
C ALA A 493 -15.61 6.85 14.70
N TYR A 494 -16.88 6.72 15.07
CA TYR A 494 -17.31 5.98 16.25
C TYR A 494 -18.48 5.05 15.92
N PRO A 495 -18.60 3.90 16.61
CA PRO A 495 -19.88 3.22 16.65
C PRO A 495 -20.91 4.18 17.23
N ALA A 496 -22.02 4.43 16.54
CA ALA A 496 -22.96 5.47 16.97
C ALA A 496 -23.49 5.28 18.42
N GLY A 497 -23.50 4.04 18.91
CA GLY A 497 -23.83 3.73 20.29
C GLY A 497 -22.85 4.28 21.32
N GLU A 498 -21.57 4.47 20.94
CA GLU A 498 -20.50 4.98 21.81
C GLU A 498 -20.53 6.50 22.00
N LEU A 499 -21.38 7.23 21.27
CA LEU A 499 -21.51 8.69 21.43
C LEU A 499 -21.68 9.10 22.88
N LYS A 500 -22.49 8.36 23.65
CA LYS A 500 -22.80 8.65 25.08
C LYS A 500 -21.59 8.43 26.01
N HIS A 501 -20.57 7.74 25.55
CA HIS A 501 -19.39 7.38 26.33
C HIS A 501 -18.20 8.34 26.09
N GLY A 502 -18.50 9.56 25.64
CA GLY A 502 -17.50 10.63 25.48
C GLY A 502 -17.67 11.47 24.21
N PRO A 503 -17.70 10.88 22.99
CA PRO A 503 -17.67 11.65 21.75
C PRO A 503 -18.80 12.67 21.59
N LEU A 504 -19.94 12.49 22.25
CA LEU A 504 -21.06 13.43 22.22
C LEU A 504 -20.69 14.82 22.77
N ALA A 505 -19.66 14.92 23.60
CA ALA A 505 -19.13 16.20 24.10
C ALA A 505 -18.53 17.07 22.98
N LEU A 506 -18.14 16.48 21.84
CA LEU A 506 -17.56 17.17 20.70
C LEU A 506 -18.62 17.76 19.74
N VAL A 507 -19.88 17.36 19.90
CA VAL A 507 -20.96 17.77 18.99
C VAL A 507 -21.29 19.26 19.18
N THR A 508 -21.13 20.00 18.09
CA THR A 508 -21.47 21.44 17.97
C THR A 508 -21.95 21.72 16.56
N GLU A 509 -22.52 22.89 16.30
CA GLU A 509 -22.88 23.35 14.94
C GLU A 509 -21.67 23.46 13.98
N ALA A 510 -20.47 23.65 14.53
CA ALA A 510 -19.24 23.75 13.74
C ALA A 510 -18.70 22.39 13.28
N MET A 511 -19.12 21.29 13.92
CA MET A 511 -18.64 19.94 13.65
C MET A 511 -19.70 19.11 12.90
N PRO A 512 -19.58 18.91 11.57
CA PRO A 512 -20.49 18.06 10.82
C PRO A 512 -20.37 16.60 11.26
N VAL A 513 -21.51 15.92 11.32
CA VAL A 513 -21.62 14.51 11.70
C VAL A 513 -22.13 13.71 10.51
N VAL A 514 -21.24 12.99 9.84
CA VAL A 514 -21.58 12.09 8.73
C VAL A 514 -22.11 10.77 9.28
N THR A 515 -23.26 10.33 8.80
CA THR A 515 -23.90 9.11 9.30
C THR A 515 -24.21 8.15 8.15
N VAL A 516 -23.75 6.91 8.27
CA VAL A 516 -24.08 5.81 7.36
C VAL A 516 -25.33 5.11 7.90
N ALA A 517 -26.46 5.22 7.19
CA ALA A 517 -27.78 4.80 7.66
C ALA A 517 -28.44 3.77 6.73
N PRO A 518 -27.96 2.50 6.74
CA PRO A 518 -28.61 1.42 5.99
C PRO A 518 -29.97 1.06 6.61
N ASN A 519 -30.87 0.50 5.80
CA ASN A 519 -32.15 -0.02 6.26
C ASN A 519 -32.01 -1.44 6.83
N ASP A 520 -31.20 -1.58 7.85
CA ASP A 520 -30.92 -2.85 8.53
C ASP A 520 -31.61 -2.93 9.91
N ALA A 521 -31.40 -4.02 10.63
CA ALA A 521 -31.96 -4.25 11.96
C ALA A 521 -31.51 -3.22 13.02
N LEU A 522 -30.46 -2.44 12.76
CA LEU A 522 -29.93 -1.42 13.68
C LEU A 522 -30.43 -0.01 13.36
N LEU A 523 -31.19 0.19 12.27
CA LEU A 523 -31.66 1.50 11.82
C LEU A 523 -32.39 2.28 12.91
N GLU A 524 -33.32 1.66 13.65
CA GLU A 524 -34.08 2.35 14.69
C GLU A 524 -33.18 2.79 15.87
N LYS A 525 -32.12 2.04 16.16
CA LYS A 525 -31.10 2.44 17.15
C LYS A 525 -30.26 3.60 16.63
N LEU A 526 -29.92 3.60 15.35
CA LEU A 526 -29.18 4.68 14.71
C LEU A 526 -30.01 5.97 14.68
N LYS A 527 -31.31 5.89 14.37
CA LYS A 527 -32.22 7.05 14.44
C LYS A 527 -32.23 7.70 15.82
N SER A 528 -32.20 6.91 16.90
CA SER A 528 -32.06 7.44 18.25
C SER A 528 -30.76 8.22 18.44
N ASN A 529 -29.64 7.72 17.92
CA ASN A 529 -28.36 8.43 17.99
C ASN A 529 -28.37 9.72 17.14
N ILE A 530 -29.02 9.73 15.98
CA ILE A 530 -29.26 10.93 15.16
C ILE A 530 -29.99 12.00 15.98
N GLN A 531 -31.06 11.62 16.72
CA GLN A 531 -31.78 12.57 17.57
C GLN A 531 -30.93 13.12 18.73
N GLU A 532 -30.03 12.31 19.29
CA GLU A 532 -29.10 12.76 20.34
C GLU A 532 -28.14 13.85 19.86
N VAL A 533 -27.65 13.72 18.61
CA VAL A 533 -26.80 14.71 17.94
C VAL A 533 -27.60 15.99 17.68
N ARG A 534 -28.80 15.87 17.09
CA ARG A 534 -29.68 17.01 16.77
C ARG A 534 -30.08 17.80 18.02
N ALA A 535 -30.41 17.10 19.11
CA ALA A 535 -30.80 17.75 20.39
C ALA A 535 -29.68 18.64 20.98
N ARG A 536 -28.43 18.55 20.44
CA ARG A 536 -27.26 19.34 20.86
C ARG A 536 -26.81 20.34 19.80
N GLY A 537 -27.67 20.60 18.79
CA GLY A 537 -27.37 21.52 17.71
C GLY A 537 -26.36 21.00 16.69
N GLY A 538 -26.11 19.67 16.64
CA GLY A 538 -25.19 19.08 15.69
C GLY A 538 -25.78 18.99 14.28
N GLU A 539 -24.98 19.31 13.26
CA GLU A 539 -25.29 19.24 11.83
C GLU A 539 -25.02 17.83 11.30
N LEU A 540 -26.06 17.14 10.86
CA LEU A 540 -26.01 15.75 10.40
C LEU A 540 -26.10 15.65 8.87
N TYR A 541 -25.20 14.86 8.29
CA TYR A 541 -25.12 14.53 6.88
C TYR A 541 -25.29 13.03 6.73
N VAL A 542 -26.47 12.59 6.30
CA VAL A 542 -26.90 11.19 6.38
C VAL A 542 -27.00 10.57 4.98
N PHE A 543 -26.21 9.53 4.74
CA PHE A 543 -26.37 8.65 3.59
C PHE A 543 -27.34 7.52 3.98
N ALA A 544 -28.57 7.63 3.53
CA ALA A 544 -29.67 6.74 3.94
C ALA A 544 -30.19 5.92 2.78
N ASP A 545 -30.40 4.62 2.95
CA ASP A 545 -31.04 3.78 1.95
C ASP A 545 -32.42 4.34 1.54
N ALA A 546 -32.79 4.18 0.28
CA ALA A 546 -34.00 4.80 -0.31
C ALA A 546 -35.29 4.40 0.40
N ASP A 547 -35.33 3.21 0.95
CA ASP A 547 -36.46 2.62 1.67
C ASP A 547 -36.54 3.00 3.17
N THR A 548 -35.58 3.83 3.67
CA THR A 548 -35.67 4.39 5.03
C THR A 548 -36.67 5.56 5.09
N LYS A 549 -37.15 5.86 6.31
CA LYS A 549 -38.04 7.00 6.57
C LYS A 549 -37.29 8.24 7.11
N ILE A 550 -35.97 8.32 6.95
CA ILE A 550 -35.21 9.50 7.34
C ILE A 550 -35.41 10.57 6.25
N VAL A 551 -35.78 11.79 6.63
CA VAL A 551 -36.04 12.89 5.68
C VAL A 551 -35.25 14.13 6.08
N ASN A 552 -34.99 15.00 5.12
CA ASN A 552 -34.37 16.31 5.37
C ASN A 552 -35.15 17.13 6.39
N GLY A 553 -34.42 17.92 7.18
CA GLY A 553 -34.99 18.81 8.19
C GLY A 553 -33.93 19.78 8.69
N GLU A 554 -34.27 20.62 9.66
CA GLU A 554 -33.32 21.53 10.29
C GLU A 554 -32.19 20.73 10.96
N GLY A 555 -30.92 21.05 10.60
CA GLY A 555 -29.74 20.33 11.07
C GLY A 555 -29.64 18.87 10.60
N LEU A 556 -30.40 18.47 9.57
CA LEU A 556 -30.43 17.11 9.04
C LEU A 556 -30.51 17.10 7.52
N HIS A 557 -29.39 16.83 6.88
CA HIS A 557 -29.21 16.72 5.45
C HIS A 557 -29.15 15.26 5.04
N VAL A 558 -29.97 14.85 4.05
CA VAL A 558 -30.09 13.44 3.66
C VAL A 558 -29.84 13.28 2.17
N ILE A 559 -28.88 12.45 1.80
CA ILE A 559 -28.74 11.91 0.44
C ILE A 559 -29.30 10.48 0.43
N ARG A 560 -30.18 10.22 -0.54
CA ARG A 560 -30.81 8.92 -0.73
C ARG A 560 -29.90 8.00 -1.52
N MET A 561 -29.48 6.93 -0.87
CA MET A 561 -28.79 5.81 -1.50
C MET A 561 -29.80 4.94 -2.27
N PRO A 562 -29.34 3.99 -3.10
CA PRO A 562 -30.21 2.90 -3.57
C PRO A 562 -30.88 2.15 -2.40
N GLU A 563 -31.86 1.28 -2.71
CA GLU A 563 -32.47 0.39 -1.72
C GLU A 563 -31.42 -0.49 -1.03
N HIS A 564 -31.75 -0.95 0.18
CA HIS A 564 -30.85 -1.76 0.99
C HIS A 564 -30.32 -3.00 0.25
N TYR A 565 -29.02 -3.20 0.30
CA TYR A 565 -28.33 -4.24 -0.48
C TYR A 565 -27.87 -5.43 0.37
N GLY A 566 -28.56 -5.72 1.46
CA GLY A 566 -28.26 -6.84 2.36
C GLY A 566 -26.82 -6.80 2.89
N LEU A 567 -26.16 -7.94 2.90
CA LEU A 567 -24.79 -8.07 3.40
C LEU A 567 -23.74 -7.32 2.55
N LEU A 568 -24.03 -6.98 1.30
CA LEU A 568 -23.15 -6.23 0.42
C LEU A 568 -23.32 -4.71 0.54
N SER A 569 -24.28 -4.23 1.35
CA SER A 569 -24.53 -2.81 1.62
C SER A 569 -23.26 -2.00 1.99
N PRO A 570 -22.29 -2.50 2.77
CA PRO A 570 -21.04 -1.80 3.05
C PRO A 570 -20.28 -1.34 1.79
N ILE A 571 -20.31 -2.15 0.71
CA ILE A 571 -19.60 -1.84 -0.54
C ILE A 571 -20.25 -0.63 -1.25
N LEU A 572 -21.56 -0.48 -1.15
CA LEU A 572 -22.27 0.67 -1.71
C LEU A 572 -22.06 1.93 -0.88
N HIS A 573 -22.12 1.81 0.45
CA HIS A 573 -22.05 2.96 1.36
C HIS A 573 -20.67 3.60 1.48
N VAL A 574 -19.59 2.93 1.13
CA VAL A 574 -18.26 3.55 1.17
C VAL A 574 -18.04 4.54 0.02
N VAL A 575 -18.65 4.31 -1.14
CA VAL A 575 -18.41 5.11 -2.36
C VAL A 575 -18.82 6.58 -2.19
N PRO A 576 -19.98 6.93 -1.64
CA PRO A 576 -20.32 8.33 -1.42
C PRO A 576 -19.42 9.00 -0.38
N LEU A 577 -18.85 8.25 0.58
CA LEU A 577 -17.85 8.79 1.52
C LEU A 577 -16.53 9.12 0.82
N GLN A 578 -16.11 8.27 -0.14
CA GLN A 578 -14.95 8.54 -1.00
C GLN A 578 -15.17 9.79 -1.86
N LEU A 579 -16.36 9.94 -2.47
CA LEU A 579 -16.72 11.14 -3.24
C LEU A 579 -16.75 12.39 -2.38
N LEU A 580 -17.31 12.33 -1.16
CA LEU A 580 -17.34 13.44 -0.22
C LEU A 580 -15.91 13.89 0.13
N ALA A 581 -15.02 12.94 0.46
CA ALA A 581 -13.64 13.23 0.77
C ALA A 581 -12.90 13.86 -0.44
N TYR A 582 -13.08 13.28 -1.63
CA TYR A 582 -12.46 13.75 -2.87
C TYR A 582 -12.88 15.19 -3.20
N HIS A 583 -14.18 15.47 -3.25
CA HIS A 583 -14.66 16.82 -3.60
C HIS A 583 -14.35 17.86 -2.52
N THR A 584 -14.37 17.48 -1.24
CA THR A 584 -13.93 18.35 -0.14
C THR A 584 -12.46 18.74 -0.30
N ALA A 585 -11.59 17.78 -0.64
CA ALA A 585 -10.17 18.03 -0.88
C ALA A 585 -9.96 18.95 -2.11
N CYS A 586 -10.70 18.73 -3.19
CA CYS A 586 -10.68 19.58 -4.36
C CYS A 586 -11.11 21.03 -4.03
N ALA A 587 -12.17 21.20 -3.23
CA ALA A 587 -12.64 22.52 -2.80
C ALA A 587 -11.63 23.24 -1.88
N ARG A 588 -10.87 22.48 -1.08
CA ARG A 588 -9.74 23.01 -0.27
C ARG A 588 -8.48 23.28 -1.08
N GLY A 589 -8.39 22.83 -2.34
CA GLY A 589 -7.22 23.00 -3.20
C GLY A 589 -6.02 22.13 -2.80
N THR A 590 -6.23 21.01 -2.11
CA THR A 590 -5.19 20.07 -1.71
C THR A 590 -4.86 19.10 -2.85
N ASP A 591 -3.65 18.50 -2.85
CA ASP A 591 -3.28 17.46 -3.80
C ASP A 591 -3.95 16.14 -3.40
N VAL A 592 -4.97 15.72 -4.14
CA VAL A 592 -5.76 14.52 -3.84
C VAL A 592 -5.06 13.22 -4.21
N ASP A 593 -4.16 13.26 -5.20
CA ASP A 593 -3.43 12.07 -5.64
C ASP A 593 -2.16 11.83 -4.83
N LYS A 594 -1.52 12.91 -4.37
CA LYS A 594 -0.26 12.87 -3.62
C LYS A 594 -0.36 13.80 -2.39
N PRO A 595 -1.22 13.47 -1.41
CA PRO A 595 -1.38 14.29 -0.22
C PRO A 595 -0.08 14.34 0.59
N ARG A 596 0.15 15.48 1.27
CA ARG A 596 1.36 15.68 2.07
C ARG A 596 1.54 14.57 3.11
N ASN A 597 2.79 14.19 3.38
CA ASN A 597 3.17 13.25 4.44
C ASN A 597 2.56 11.84 4.31
N LEU A 598 2.09 11.45 3.12
CA LEU A 598 1.56 10.10 2.87
C LEU A 598 2.20 9.48 1.63
N ALA A 599 2.29 8.18 1.62
CA ALA A 599 2.79 7.38 0.51
C ALA A 599 1.82 6.24 0.18
N LYS A 600 1.76 5.83 -1.10
CA LYS A 600 0.81 4.80 -1.57
C LYS A 600 1.00 3.45 -0.88
N SER A 601 2.22 3.08 -0.57
CA SER A 601 2.54 1.80 0.07
C SER A 601 3.70 2.01 1.03
N VAL A 602 3.60 1.51 2.27
CA VAL A 602 4.63 1.66 3.32
C VAL A 602 5.45 0.38 3.37
N THR A 603 6.69 0.41 2.85
CA THR A 603 7.63 -0.73 2.83
C THR A 603 8.80 -0.56 3.80
N VAL A 604 8.72 0.41 4.68
CA VAL A 604 9.66 0.63 5.79
C VAL A 604 8.84 0.88 7.05
N GLU A 605 9.44 0.61 8.18
CA GLU A 605 8.86 0.96 9.47
C GLU A 605 9.27 2.36 9.88
#